data_44d25ecad17114f151bae1759c4d6541
#
_entry.id   44d25ecad17114f151bae1759c4d6541
#
_cell.length_a   1.000
_cell.length_b   1.000
_cell.length_c   1.000
_cell.angle_alpha   90.00
_cell.angle_beta   90.00
_cell.angle_gamma   90.00
#
_symmetry.space_group_name_H-M   'P 1'
#
loop_
_entity.id
_entity.type
_entity.pdbx_description
1 polymer ?
#
loop_
_entity_poly.entity_id
_entity_poly.type
_entity_poly.pdbx_seq_one_letter_code
_entity_poly.pdbx_strand_id
1 'polypeptide(L)'
;MPNSFAPASVPRDASFLWVNLTGAASTVLSQSASSAFDVYCVRESTQILGAIQVHAPQFLCFEFDEPDEPGIAVLAHTRHGHPSLPVLMITGGHSEAVAIWALRIRVWDLLVKPVSGGELSQRLSALIELTRQPDRGPARDIRFPQQGSEAATVPDVLDRPRRTRPAIAHVATHFDGPIALEHAAALCRLSPTQFCRVFRQEQGISFGQHLLRYRLERACERLALSGVLTKEVAYAVGFNDLSYFTWAFKRQLGLTPSEYRAGARLS
;
A
#
# COMPACT_ATOMS: atom_id res chain seq x y z
N MET A 1 26.07 22.75 30.74
CA MET A 1 24.76 23.04 30.14
C MET A 1 24.47 21.95 29.13
N PRO A 2 23.71 20.90 29.43
CA PRO A 2 23.33 19.90 28.45
C PRO A 2 22.14 20.39 27.63
N ASN A 3 22.34 20.46 26.32
CA ASN A 3 21.31 20.84 25.36
C ASN A 3 20.39 19.64 25.14
N SER A 4 19.24 19.65 25.82
CA SER A 4 18.17 18.69 25.66
C SER A 4 17.39 19.04 24.38
N PHE A 5 17.75 18.41 23.27
CA PHE A 5 16.85 18.32 22.13
C PHE A 5 15.81 17.22 22.44
N ALA A 6 14.73 17.61 23.08
CA ALA A 6 13.51 16.81 23.06
C ALA A 6 13.01 16.78 21.62
N PRO A 7 12.64 15.60 21.07
CA PRO A 7 11.97 15.54 19.79
C PRO A 7 10.67 16.34 19.91
N ALA A 8 10.46 17.29 19.02
CA ALA A 8 9.24 18.07 18.93
C ALA A 8 8.07 17.09 18.86
N SER A 9 7.23 17.08 19.87
CA SER A 9 5.97 16.35 19.90
C SER A 9 5.15 16.88 18.74
N VAL A 10 5.03 16.06 17.68
CA VAL A 10 4.08 16.32 16.60
C VAL A 10 2.70 16.45 17.25
N PRO A 11 1.97 17.55 17.05
CA PRO A 11 0.66 17.68 17.64
C PRO A 11 -0.21 16.52 17.14
N ARG A 12 -0.83 15.77 18.05
CA ARG A 12 -1.82 14.70 17.77
C ARG A 12 -3.13 15.24 17.17
N ASP A 13 -3.09 16.44 16.61
CA ASP A 13 -4.26 17.18 16.12
C ASP A 13 -4.68 16.78 14.69
N ALA A 14 -4.06 15.78 14.07
CA ALA A 14 -4.45 15.30 12.76
C ALA A 14 -5.06 13.91 12.88
N SER A 15 -6.37 13.83 12.69
CA SER A 15 -7.12 12.58 12.64
C SER A 15 -7.41 12.18 11.20
N PHE A 16 -7.21 10.91 10.87
CA PHE A 16 -7.57 10.39 9.56
C PHE A 16 -8.07 8.95 9.62
N LEU A 17 -8.78 8.55 8.57
CA LEU A 17 -9.36 7.23 8.46
C LEU A 17 -8.46 6.34 7.61
N TRP A 18 -8.05 5.21 8.17
CA TRP A 18 -7.31 4.16 7.47
C TRP A 18 -8.28 3.05 7.05
N VAL A 19 -8.55 2.95 5.77
CA VAL A 19 -9.39 1.90 5.19
C VAL A 19 -8.49 0.76 4.75
N ASN A 20 -8.46 -0.31 5.54
CA ASN A 20 -7.65 -1.49 5.29
C ASN A 20 -8.46 -2.52 4.49
N LEU A 21 -8.20 -2.61 3.20
CA LEU A 21 -8.78 -3.60 2.28
C LEU A 21 -7.78 -4.71 1.92
N THR A 22 -6.78 -4.92 2.79
CA THR A 22 -5.87 -6.07 2.69
C THR A 22 -6.46 -7.30 3.36
N GLY A 23 -5.88 -8.48 3.11
CA GLY A 23 -6.26 -9.70 3.82
C GLY A 23 -5.82 -9.72 5.30
N ALA A 24 -4.97 -8.79 5.75
CA ALA A 24 -4.43 -8.74 7.10
C ALA A 24 -5.33 -7.96 8.08
N ALA A 25 -5.34 -8.38 9.34
CA ALA A 25 -6.11 -7.70 10.39
C ALA A 25 -5.58 -6.29 10.71
N SER A 26 -4.27 -6.12 10.63
CA SER A 26 -3.55 -4.86 10.78
C SER A 26 -2.27 -4.96 9.97
N THR A 27 -1.85 -3.88 9.36
CA THR A 27 -0.61 -3.82 8.60
C THR A 27 0.46 -3.06 9.37
N VAL A 28 1.73 -3.31 9.07
CA VAL A 28 2.85 -2.56 9.66
C VAL A 28 2.70 -1.07 9.34
N LEU A 29 2.19 -0.75 8.14
CA LEU A 29 1.98 0.63 7.73
C LEU A 29 0.92 1.33 8.59
N SER A 30 -0.22 0.68 8.85
CA SER A 30 -1.26 1.23 9.72
C SER A 30 -0.81 1.36 11.18
N GLN A 31 -0.01 0.41 11.68
CA GLN A 31 0.59 0.47 13.02
C GLN A 31 1.62 1.61 13.13
N SER A 32 2.50 1.73 12.12
CA SER A 32 3.47 2.82 12.06
C SER A 32 2.78 4.19 12.00
N ALA A 33 1.71 4.32 11.24
CA ALA A 33 0.91 5.54 11.20
C ALA A 33 0.25 5.84 12.56
N SER A 34 -0.30 4.83 13.24
CA SER A 34 -0.96 4.99 14.55
C SER A 34 0.00 5.37 15.67
N SER A 35 1.30 5.13 15.52
CA SER A 35 2.31 5.57 16.50
C SER A 35 2.52 7.08 16.51
N ALA A 36 2.30 7.74 15.36
CA ALA A 36 2.58 9.16 15.15
C ALA A 36 1.32 10.04 15.01
N PHE A 37 0.18 9.44 14.63
CA PHE A 37 -1.05 10.17 14.30
C PHE A 37 -2.29 9.51 14.94
N ASP A 38 -3.39 10.25 15.05
CA ASP A 38 -4.69 9.69 15.43
C ASP A 38 -5.33 8.98 14.22
N VAL A 39 -5.21 7.66 14.20
CA VAL A 39 -5.65 6.82 13.09
C VAL A 39 -6.86 5.97 13.47
N TYR A 40 -7.96 6.15 12.76
CA TYR A 40 -9.14 5.30 12.88
C TYR A 40 -9.12 4.24 11.79
N CYS A 41 -8.96 2.96 12.17
CA CYS A 41 -8.89 1.87 11.22
C CYS A 41 -10.28 1.27 10.94
N VAL A 42 -10.64 1.17 9.65
CA VAL A 42 -11.85 0.50 9.17
C VAL A 42 -11.46 -0.61 8.20
N ARG A 43 -12.13 -1.76 8.29
CA ARG A 43 -11.85 -2.94 7.47
C ARG A 43 -13.01 -3.35 6.58
N GLU A 44 -14.20 -2.92 6.93
CA GLU A 44 -15.42 -3.24 6.19
C GLU A 44 -15.90 -2.00 5.43
N SER A 45 -16.19 -2.18 4.15
CA SER A 45 -16.69 -1.10 3.29
C SER A 45 -17.95 -0.44 3.82
N THR A 46 -18.81 -1.21 4.47
CA THR A 46 -20.07 -0.74 5.07
C THR A 46 -19.87 0.25 6.23
N GLN A 47 -18.73 0.20 6.89
CA GLN A 47 -18.41 1.07 8.04
C GLN A 47 -17.80 2.42 7.63
N ILE A 48 -17.33 2.56 6.40
CA ILE A 48 -16.56 3.74 5.96
C ILE A 48 -17.37 5.03 6.11
N LEU A 49 -18.60 5.04 5.62
CA LEU A 49 -19.46 6.23 5.66
C LEU A 49 -19.79 6.63 7.10
N GLY A 50 -20.11 5.66 7.95
CA GLY A 50 -20.36 5.90 9.37
C GLY A 50 -19.12 6.43 10.08
N ALA A 51 -17.95 5.87 9.79
CA ALA A 51 -16.69 6.31 10.38
C ALA A 51 -16.32 7.75 9.93
N ILE A 52 -16.56 8.11 8.67
CA ILE A 52 -16.36 9.48 8.18
C ILE A 52 -17.27 10.47 8.96
N GLN A 53 -18.53 10.11 9.17
CA GLN A 53 -19.48 10.97 9.91
C GLN A 53 -19.12 11.11 11.39
N VAL A 54 -18.70 10.02 12.02
CA VAL A 54 -18.38 10.02 13.47
C VAL A 54 -17.05 10.72 13.77
N HIS A 55 -16.02 10.45 12.97
CA HIS A 55 -14.65 10.91 13.27
C HIS A 55 -14.26 12.19 12.52
N ALA A 56 -15.05 12.61 11.52
CA ALA A 56 -14.77 13.78 10.68
C ALA A 56 -13.28 13.88 10.25
N PRO A 57 -12.73 12.84 9.61
CA PRO A 57 -11.32 12.76 9.31
C PRO A 57 -10.88 13.86 8.33
N GLN A 58 -9.65 14.33 8.46
CA GLN A 58 -9.09 15.33 7.55
C GLN A 58 -8.78 14.76 6.16
N PHE A 59 -8.47 13.46 6.09
CA PHE A 59 -8.25 12.73 4.83
C PHE A 59 -8.47 11.23 5.04
N LEU A 60 -8.43 10.48 3.93
CA LEU A 60 -8.60 9.04 3.91
C LEU A 60 -7.32 8.37 3.39
N CYS A 61 -6.94 7.25 3.98
CA CYS A 61 -5.88 6.38 3.49
C CYS A 61 -6.48 5.02 3.13
N PHE A 62 -6.42 4.63 1.87
CA PHE A 62 -6.88 3.32 1.41
C PHE A 62 -5.67 2.41 1.18
N GLU A 63 -5.65 1.27 1.85
CA GLU A 63 -4.60 0.27 1.71
C GLU A 63 -5.13 -1.01 1.09
N PHE A 64 -4.47 -1.45 0.01
CA PHE A 64 -4.75 -2.68 -0.72
C PHE A 64 -3.50 -3.56 -0.76
N ASP A 65 -3.67 -4.88 -0.79
CA ASP A 65 -2.62 -5.79 -1.26
C ASP A 65 -2.57 -5.75 -2.78
N GLU A 66 -3.70 -6.00 -3.42
CA GLU A 66 -3.94 -5.72 -4.82
C GLU A 66 -5.28 -5.01 -4.99
N PRO A 67 -5.33 -3.96 -5.81
CA PRO A 67 -6.59 -3.29 -6.07
C PRO A 67 -7.47 -4.22 -6.91
N ASP A 68 -8.44 -4.84 -6.27
CA ASP A 68 -9.48 -5.62 -6.90
C ASP A 68 -10.70 -4.75 -7.23
N GLU A 69 -11.59 -5.28 -8.05
CA GLU A 69 -12.79 -4.54 -8.48
C GLU A 69 -13.65 -4.05 -7.31
N PRO A 70 -13.99 -4.88 -6.29
CA PRO A 70 -14.74 -4.41 -5.13
C PRO A 70 -14.06 -3.29 -4.36
N GLY A 71 -12.75 -3.40 -4.10
CA GLY A 71 -12.00 -2.40 -3.36
C GLY A 71 -11.89 -1.07 -4.10
N ILE A 72 -11.68 -1.12 -5.41
CA ILE A 72 -11.65 0.06 -6.28
C ILE A 72 -13.04 0.72 -6.33
N ALA A 73 -14.12 -0.05 -6.44
CA ALA A 73 -15.48 0.47 -6.43
C ALA A 73 -15.79 1.17 -5.10
N VAL A 74 -15.35 0.61 -3.97
CA VAL A 74 -15.50 1.22 -2.63
C VAL A 74 -14.78 2.56 -2.56
N LEU A 75 -13.52 2.64 -3.04
CA LEU A 75 -12.77 3.89 -3.06
C LEU A 75 -13.44 4.92 -3.96
N ALA A 76 -13.84 4.52 -5.18
CA ALA A 76 -14.54 5.41 -6.12
C ALA A 76 -15.85 5.96 -5.54
N HIS A 77 -16.67 5.09 -4.94
CA HIS A 77 -17.92 5.47 -4.29
C HIS A 77 -17.69 6.45 -3.14
N THR A 78 -16.72 6.14 -2.26
CA THR A 78 -16.35 7.02 -1.15
C THR A 78 -15.88 8.38 -1.64
N ARG A 79 -15.05 8.40 -2.68
CA ARG A 79 -14.53 9.62 -3.29
C ARG A 79 -15.63 10.47 -3.93
N HIS A 80 -16.61 9.82 -4.56
CA HIS A 80 -17.78 10.52 -5.14
C HIS A 80 -18.66 11.16 -4.07
N GLY A 81 -18.90 10.44 -2.96
CA GLY A 81 -19.69 10.95 -1.83
C GLY A 81 -18.98 12.04 -1.02
N HIS A 82 -17.64 12.05 -0.99
CA HIS A 82 -16.83 12.99 -0.22
C HIS A 82 -15.72 13.62 -1.08
N PRO A 83 -16.08 14.46 -2.07
CA PRO A 83 -15.11 15.01 -3.03
C PRO A 83 -14.09 16.00 -2.41
N SER A 84 -14.36 16.53 -1.24
CA SER A 84 -13.48 17.44 -0.50
C SER A 84 -12.40 16.72 0.33
N LEU A 85 -12.60 15.43 0.67
CA LEU A 85 -11.65 14.69 1.45
C LEU A 85 -10.48 14.20 0.56
N PRO A 86 -9.23 14.59 0.84
CA PRO A 86 -8.10 14.02 0.13
C PRO A 86 -7.98 12.52 0.38
N VAL A 87 -7.52 11.78 -0.62
CA VAL A 87 -7.33 10.32 -0.53
C VAL A 87 -5.90 9.98 -0.87
N LEU A 88 -5.22 9.28 0.05
CA LEU A 88 -3.95 8.58 -0.19
C LEU A 88 -4.28 7.11 -0.51
N MET A 89 -3.73 6.59 -1.60
CA MET A 89 -3.87 5.18 -1.96
C MET A 89 -2.54 4.45 -1.79
N ILE A 90 -2.56 3.31 -1.11
CA ILE A 90 -1.40 2.43 -0.93
C ILE A 90 -1.75 1.06 -1.51
N THR A 91 -0.93 0.55 -2.41
CA THR A 91 -1.20 -0.73 -3.08
C THR A 91 0.04 -1.58 -3.27
N GLY A 92 -0.08 -2.91 -3.16
CA GLY A 92 0.96 -3.87 -3.50
C GLY A 92 1.08 -4.10 -5.01
N GLY A 93 -0.05 -4.08 -5.73
CA GLY A 93 -0.11 -4.18 -7.19
C GLY A 93 -0.20 -2.82 -7.84
N HIS A 94 0.62 -2.60 -8.89
CA HIS A 94 0.57 -1.37 -9.64
C HIS A 94 0.61 -1.69 -11.14
N SER A 95 -0.28 -1.05 -11.88
CA SER A 95 -0.27 -1.05 -13.34
C SER A 95 -0.53 0.36 -13.83
N GLU A 96 -0.15 0.64 -15.08
CA GLU A 96 -0.46 1.92 -15.70
C GLU A 96 -1.96 2.26 -15.63
N ALA A 97 -2.83 1.25 -15.81
CA ALA A 97 -4.27 1.40 -15.71
C ALA A 97 -4.72 1.84 -14.31
N VAL A 98 -4.14 1.28 -13.23
CA VAL A 98 -4.42 1.68 -11.84
C VAL A 98 -3.95 3.11 -11.59
N ALA A 99 -2.76 3.48 -12.09
CA ALA A 99 -2.24 4.83 -11.93
C ALA A 99 -3.11 5.87 -12.67
N ILE A 100 -3.48 5.59 -13.92
CA ILE A 100 -4.37 6.46 -14.71
C ILE A 100 -5.75 6.58 -14.02
N TRP A 101 -6.30 5.47 -13.53
CA TRP A 101 -7.57 5.47 -12.81
C TRP A 101 -7.50 6.29 -11.53
N ALA A 102 -6.46 6.12 -10.71
CA ALA A 102 -6.24 6.90 -9.49
C ALA A 102 -6.18 8.41 -9.78
N LEU A 103 -5.50 8.80 -10.87
CA LEU A 103 -5.49 10.19 -11.33
C LEU A 103 -6.88 10.69 -11.74
N ARG A 104 -7.66 9.89 -12.45
CA ARG A 104 -9.03 10.26 -12.90
C ARG A 104 -9.98 10.49 -11.74
N ILE A 105 -9.92 9.65 -10.70
CA ILE A 105 -10.74 9.82 -9.49
C ILE A 105 -10.14 10.82 -8.50
N ARG A 106 -9.03 11.49 -8.88
CA ARG A 106 -8.36 12.52 -8.09
C ARG A 106 -7.87 11.99 -6.73
N VAL A 107 -7.24 10.81 -6.73
CA VAL A 107 -6.44 10.37 -5.59
C VAL A 107 -5.29 11.36 -5.43
N TRP A 108 -5.04 11.82 -4.21
CA TRP A 108 -4.00 12.82 -3.94
C TRP A 108 -2.61 12.28 -4.24
N ASP A 109 -2.34 11.05 -3.78
CA ASP A 109 -1.08 10.35 -4.07
C ASP A 109 -1.28 8.84 -4.08
N LEU A 110 -0.41 8.13 -4.79
CA LEU A 110 -0.40 6.69 -4.94
C LEU A 110 0.96 6.14 -4.51
N LEU A 111 0.99 5.38 -3.42
CA LEU A 111 2.16 4.66 -2.94
C LEU A 111 2.10 3.19 -3.33
N VAL A 112 3.22 2.67 -3.80
CA VAL A 112 3.34 1.27 -4.19
C VAL A 112 4.21 0.53 -3.19
N LYS A 113 3.64 -0.49 -2.54
CA LYS A 113 4.36 -1.34 -1.58
C LYS A 113 5.55 -2.05 -2.27
N PRO A 114 6.68 -2.27 -1.57
CA PRO A 114 6.89 -1.97 -0.16
C PRO A 114 7.14 -0.47 0.08
N VAL A 115 6.48 0.11 1.07
CA VAL A 115 6.62 1.51 1.50
C VAL A 115 7.40 1.54 2.80
N SER A 116 8.41 2.39 2.89
CA SER A 116 9.13 2.58 4.16
C SER A 116 8.33 3.46 5.13
N GLY A 117 8.51 3.26 6.44
CA GLY A 117 7.85 4.11 7.45
C GLY A 117 8.20 5.59 7.29
N GLY A 118 9.43 5.91 6.89
CA GLY A 118 9.86 7.28 6.61
C GLY A 118 9.13 7.91 5.42
N GLU A 119 9.00 7.17 4.32
CA GLU A 119 8.24 7.62 3.15
C GLU A 119 6.77 7.83 3.47
N LEU A 120 6.15 6.88 4.18
CA LEU A 120 4.77 7.01 4.64
C LEU A 120 4.59 8.26 5.51
N SER A 121 5.43 8.45 6.53
CA SER A 121 5.37 9.61 7.42
C SER A 121 5.52 10.92 6.67
N GLN A 122 6.42 10.99 5.68
CA GLN A 122 6.59 12.17 4.84
C GLN A 122 5.32 12.51 4.04
N ARG A 123 4.69 11.49 3.43
CA ARG A 123 3.45 11.68 2.65
C ARG A 123 2.27 12.07 3.54
N LEU A 124 2.12 11.42 4.69
CA LEU A 124 1.07 11.77 5.66
C LEU A 124 1.25 13.19 6.19
N SER A 125 2.47 13.60 6.55
CA SER A 125 2.76 14.96 7.00
C SER A 125 2.46 16.01 5.92
N ALA A 126 2.82 15.76 4.66
CA ALA A 126 2.50 16.63 3.55
C ALA A 126 0.98 16.78 3.34
N LEU A 127 0.23 15.69 3.54
CA LEU A 127 -1.23 15.71 3.42
C LEU A 127 -1.88 16.50 4.55
N ILE A 128 -1.37 16.35 5.78
CA ILE A 128 -1.83 17.13 6.95
C ILE A 128 -1.57 18.63 6.75
N GLU A 129 -0.41 19.00 6.25
CA GLU A 129 -0.09 20.40 5.95
C GLU A 129 -1.06 21.01 4.91
N LEU A 130 -1.40 20.24 3.89
CA LEU A 130 -2.40 20.66 2.89
C LEU A 130 -3.78 20.88 3.50
N THR A 131 -4.20 20.02 4.43
CA THR A 131 -5.52 20.11 5.06
C THR A 131 -5.61 21.23 6.11
N ARG A 132 -4.48 21.68 6.64
CA ARG A 132 -4.40 22.78 7.62
C ARG A 132 -4.43 24.17 7.00
N GLN A 133 -4.23 24.31 5.69
CA GLN A 133 -4.24 25.61 4.98
C GLN A 133 -5.55 25.82 4.22
N PRO A 134 -6.62 26.32 4.87
CA PRO A 134 -7.93 26.49 4.21
C PRO A 134 -7.95 27.58 3.11
N ASP A 135 -6.94 28.47 3.06
CA ASP A 135 -6.92 29.64 2.17
C ASP A 135 -6.18 29.45 0.85
N ARG A 136 -5.56 28.31 0.61
CA ARG A 136 -5.15 27.97 -0.74
C ARG A 136 -6.29 27.18 -1.37
N GLY A 137 -7.09 27.91 -2.14
CA GLY A 137 -8.23 27.37 -2.90
C GLY A 137 -7.93 26.05 -3.59
N PRO A 138 -8.93 25.33 -4.06
CA PRO A 138 -8.86 23.88 -4.37
C PRO A 138 -7.59 23.58 -5.14
N ALA A 139 -6.77 22.71 -4.52
CA ALA A 139 -5.45 22.34 -5.01
C ALA A 139 -5.51 22.14 -6.52
N ARG A 140 -4.80 23.04 -7.22
CA ARG A 140 -4.60 23.08 -8.65
C ARG A 140 -5.76 22.45 -9.41
N ASP A 141 -6.63 23.33 -9.87
CA ASP A 141 -7.51 23.08 -11.00
C ASP A 141 -6.64 22.72 -12.23
N ILE A 142 -6.07 21.54 -12.21
CA ILE A 142 -5.65 20.90 -13.44
C ILE A 142 -7.02 20.60 -14.06
N ARG A 143 -7.46 21.56 -14.91
CA ARG A 143 -8.63 21.40 -15.76
C ARG A 143 -8.33 20.23 -16.70
N PHE A 144 -8.55 19.03 -16.19
CA PHE A 144 -8.79 17.92 -17.09
C PHE A 144 -10.07 18.27 -17.86
N PRO A 145 -10.09 18.11 -19.18
CA PRO A 145 -11.29 18.34 -19.96
C PRO A 145 -12.45 17.63 -19.26
N GLN A 146 -13.51 18.36 -18.95
CA GLN A 146 -14.77 17.80 -18.47
C GLN A 146 -15.35 16.99 -19.63
N GLN A 147 -14.86 15.79 -19.82
CA GLN A 147 -15.62 14.79 -20.54
C GLN A 147 -16.63 14.24 -19.53
N GLY A 148 -17.89 14.38 -19.89
CA GLY A 148 -19.13 14.06 -19.24
C GLY A 148 -19.09 13.30 -17.91
N SER A 149 -20.01 13.64 -17.05
CA SER A 149 -20.35 12.96 -15.79
C SER A 149 -20.77 11.48 -16.01
N GLU A 150 -19.88 10.72 -16.62
CA GLU A 150 -19.91 9.26 -16.52
C GLU A 150 -19.19 8.95 -15.22
N ALA A 151 -19.92 8.35 -14.29
CA ALA A 151 -19.38 7.69 -13.11
C ALA A 151 -18.08 7.00 -13.56
N ALA A 152 -16.94 7.34 -12.92
CA ALA A 152 -15.62 6.88 -13.35
C ALA A 152 -15.69 5.36 -13.50
N THR A 153 -15.99 4.91 -14.71
CA THR A 153 -16.19 3.51 -15.03
C THR A 153 -14.88 2.83 -14.66
N VAL A 154 -14.98 1.83 -13.78
CA VAL A 154 -13.84 0.97 -13.45
C VAL A 154 -13.16 0.61 -14.78
N PRO A 155 -11.88 0.85 -14.98
CA PRO A 155 -11.25 0.59 -16.26
C PRO A 155 -11.56 -0.84 -16.71
N ASP A 156 -11.96 -1.03 -17.96
CA ASP A 156 -12.23 -2.34 -18.57
C ASP A 156 -11.09 -3.36 -18.35
N VAL A 157 -9.88 -2.86 -18.07
CA VAL A 157 -8.70 -3.64 -17.68
C VAL A 157 -8.85 -4.27 -16.29
N LEU A 158 -9.68 -3.72 -15.40
CA LEU A 158 -9.97 -4.23 -14.06
C LEU A 158 -11.19 -5.16 -14.07
N ASP A 159 -12.07 -5.01 -15.06
CA ASP A 159 -13.27 -5.82 -15.23
C ASP A 159 -12.97 -7.18 -15.91
N ARG A 160 -11.78 -7.35 -16.49
CA ARG A 160 -11.34 -8.64 -17.00
C ARG A 160 -10.87 -9.53 -15.83
N PRO A 161 -11.45 -10.73 -15.67
CA PRO A 161 -10.96 -11.68 -14.67
C PRO A 161 -9.46 -11.91 -14.92
N ARG A 162 -8.63 -11.41 -14.00
CA ARG A 162 -7.17 -11.51 -14.12
C ARG A 162 -6.79 -12.98 -14.13
N ARG A 163 -6.25 -13.42 -15.25
CA ARG A 163 -5.87 -14.82 -15.46
C ARG A 163 -4.79 -15.27 -14.49
N THR A 164 -4.00 -14.32 -13.95
CA THR A 164 -2.91 -14.58 -13.00
C THR A 164 -3.35 -14.55 -11.52
N ARG A 165 -4.61 -14.25 -11.23
CA ARG A 165 -5.16 -14.23 -9.86
C ARG A 165 -4.89 -15.52 -9.05
N PRO A 166 -5.00 -16.75 -9.63
CA PRO A 166 -4.66 -17.96 -8.89
C PRO A 166 -3.20 -18.03 -8.44
N ALA A 167 -2.26 -17.56 -9.27
CA ALA A 167 -0.85 -17.51 -8.91
C ALA A 167 -0.57 -16.51 -7.79
N ILE A 168 -1.24 -15.35 -7.81
CA ILE A 168 -1.14 -14.33 -6.78
C ILE A 168 -1.67 -14.85 -5.45
N ALA A 169 -2.86 -15.48 -5.44
CA ALA A 169 -3.42 -16.11 -4.26
C ALA A 169 -2.50 -17.20 -3.70
N HIS A 170 -1.83 -17.96 -4.57
CA HIS A 170 -0.85 -18.96 -4.16
C HIS A 170 0.38 -18.32 -3.51
N VAL A 171 0.90 -17.22 -4.06
CA VAL A 171 2.00 -16.46 -3.44
C VAL A 171 1.60 -16.01 -2.03
N ALA A 172 0.40 -15.48 -1.84
CA ALA A 172 -0.07 -14.98 -0.55
C ALA A 172 -0.08 -16.06 0.56
N THR A 173 -0.27 -17.32 0.19
CA THR A 173 -0.37 -18.44 1.14
C THR A 173 0.89 -19.29 1.26
N HIS A 174 1.84 -19.21 0.30
CA HIS A 174 2.99 -20.10 0.22
C HIS A 174 4.31 -19.35 -0.05
N PHE A 175 4.36 -18.05 0.22
CA PHE A 175 5.53 -17.19 -0.08
C PHE A 175 6.80 -17.61 0.67
N ASP A 176 6.65 -18.28 1.80
CA ASP A 176 7.74 -18.75 2.65
C ASP A 176 8.46 -20.00 2.09
N GLY A 177 7.84 -20.69 1.13
CA GLY A 177 8.40 -21.86 0.46
C GLY A 177 8.91 -21.59 -0.95
N PRO A 178 9.51 -22.60 -1.61
CA PRO A 178 9.91 -22.49 -3.00
C PRO A 178 8.68 -22.46 -3.91
N ILE A 179 8.53 -21.43 -4.72
CA ILE A 179 7.46 -21.31 -5.73
C ILE A 179 8.10 -21.40 -7.11
N ALA A 180 7.87 -22.52 -7.80
CA ALA A 180 8.33 -22.71 -9.16
C ALA A 180 7.42 -21.93 -10.14
N LEU A 181 8.04 -21.34 -11.16
CA LEU A 181 7.33 -20.60 -12.22
C LEU A 181 6.32 -21.51 -12.95
N GLU A 182 6.71 -22.75 -13.20
CA GLU A 182 5.89 -23.77 -13.87
C GLU A 182 4.63 -24.06 -13.07
N HIS A 183 4.74 -24.14 -11.75
CA HIS A 183 3.60 -24.36 -10.86
C HIS A 183 2.63 -23.17 -10.88
N ALA A 184 3.16 -21.94 -10.76
CA ALA A 184 2.36 -20.72 -10.84
C ALA A 184 1.63 -20.59 -12.19
N ALA A 185 2.31 -20.95 -13.29
CA ALA A 185 1.72 -20.99 -14.63
C ALA A 185 0.61 -22.02 -14.74
N ALA A 186 0.81 -23.22 -14.20
CA ALA A 186 -0.18 -24.30 -14.21
C ALA A 186 -1.46 -23.94 -13.45
N LEU A 187 -1.34 -23.27 -12.29
CA LEU A 187 -2.48 -22.73 -11.53
C LEU A 187 -3.33 -21.77 -12.38
N CYS A 188 -2.70 -21.04 -13.28
CA CYS A 188 -3.35 -20.11 -14.19
C CYS A 188 -3.80 -20.75 -15.51
N ARG A 189 -3.59 -22.06 -15.69
CA ARG A 189 -3.84 -22.81 -16.95
C ARG A 189 -3.11 -22.18 -18.14
N LEU A 190 -1.88 -21.76 -17.93
CA LEU A 190 -1.01 -21.14 -18.93
C LEU A 190 0.30 -21.93 -19.08
N SER A 191 0.91 -21.89 -20.27
CA SER A 191 2.32 -22.28 -20.38
C SER A 191 3.22 -21.26 -19.66
N PRO A 192 4.43 -21.62 -19.20
CA PRO A 192 5.34 -20.70 -18.52
C PRO A 192 5.61 -19.40 -19.31
N THR A 193 5.80 -19.51 -20.62
CA THR A 193 6.02 -18.35 -21.50
C THR A 193 4.80 -17.45 -21.58
N GLN A 194 3.62 -18.04 -21.74
CA GLN A 194 2.36 -17.28 -21.76
C GLN A 194 2.11 -16.62 -20.40
N PHE A 195 2.36 -17.35 -19.30
CA PHE A 195 2.22 -16.84 -17.96
C PHE A 195 3.11 -15.62 -17.71
N CYS A 196 4.40 -15.68 -18.03
CA CYS A 196 5.31 -14.53 -17.87
C CYS A 196 4.82 -13.29 -18.62
N ARG A 197 4.34 -13.46 -19.85
CA ARG A 197 3.80 -12.36 -20.65
C ARG A 197 2.51 -11.79 -20.06
N VAL A 198 1.54 -12.66 -19.73
CA VAL A 198 0.24 -12.25 -19.16
C VAL A 198 0.45 -11.63 -17.78
N PHE A 199 1.29 -12.24 -16.94
CA PHE A 199 1.59 -11.71 -15.61
C PHE A 199 2.17 -10.30 -15.67
N ARG A 200 3.17 -10.09 -16.55
CA ARG A 200 3.76 -8.77 -16.74
C ARG A 200 2.76 -7.76 -17.31
N GLN A 201 1.87 -8.20 -18.18
CA GLN A 201 0.81 -7.34 -18.73
C GLN A 201 -0.23 -6.96 -17.68
N GLU A 202 -0.61 -7.89 -16.78
CA GLU A 202 -1.63 -7.66 -15.74
C GLU A 202 -1.06 -6.95 -14.51
N GLN A 203 0.21 -7.24 -14.13
CA GLN A 203 0.81 -6.76 -12.89
C GLN A 203 1.87 -5.65 -13.09
N GLY A 204 2.27 -5.35 -14.33
CA GLY A 204 3.31 -4.37 -14.64
C GLY A 204 4.73 -4.84 -14.33
N ILE A 205 4.92 -5.92 -13.58
CA ILE A 205 6.20 -6.49 -13.14
C ILE A 205 6.28 -7.98 -13.45
N SER A 206 7.49 -8.56 -13.41
CA SER A 206 7.63 -10.01 -13.57
C SER A 206 7.15 -10.77 -12.33
N PHE A 207 6.77 -12.06 -12.49
CA PHE A 207 6.36 -12.91 -11.37
C PHE A 207 7.44 -13.02 -10.29
N GLY A 208 8.72 -13.14 -10.68
CA GLY A 208 9.83 -13.17 -9.73
C GLY A 208 9.98 -11.86 -8.93
N GLN A 209 9.75 -10.70 -9.58
CA GLN A 209 9.74 -9.40 -8.90
C GLN A 209 8.54 -9.27 -7.96
N HIS A 210 7.38 -9.76 -8.35
CA HIS A 210 6.19 -9.80 -7.49
C HIS A 210 6.42 -10.64 -6.23
N LEU A 211 6.93 -11.88 -6.38
CA LEU A 211 7.25 -12.75 -5.26
C LEU A 211 8.31 -12.15 -4.33
N LEU A 212 9.38 -11.58 -4.91
CA LEU A 212 10.43 -10.90 -4.14
C LEU A 212 9.85 -9.76 -3.30
N ARG A 213 9.03 -8.92 -3.92
CA ARG A 213 8.40 -7.77 -3.27
C ARG A 213 7.46 -8.20 -2.15
N TYR A 214 6.64 -9.21 -2.37
CA TYR A 214 5.75 -9.79 -1.37
C TYR A 214 6.53 -10.32 -0.15
N ARG A 215 7.63 -11.06 -0.39
CA ARG A 215 8.51 -11.56 0.68
C ARG A 215 9.13 -10.42 1.50
N LEU A 216 9.60 -9.37 0.83
CA LEU A 216 10.19 -8.21 1.52
C LEU A 216 9.15 -7.46 2.36
N GLU A 217 7.93 -7.34 1.89
CA GLU A 217 6.81 -6.76 2.64
C GLU A 217 6.52 -7.58 3.92
N ARG A 218 6.40 -8.90 3.79
CA ARG A 218 6.26 -9.79 4.96
C ARG A 218 7.47 -9.74 5.90
N ALA A 219 8.67 -9.51 5.36
CA ALA A 219 9.87 -9.29 6.17
C ALA A 219 9.79 -7.99 6.99
N CYS A 220 9.32 -6.91 6.39
CA CYS A 220 9.11 -5.64 7.09
C CYS A 220 8.17 -5.80 8.30
N GLU A 221 7.05 -6.50 8.12
CA GLU A 221 6.11 -6.79 9.19
C GLU A 221 6.76 -7.55 10.36
N ARG A 222 7.55 -8.58 10.03
CA ARG A 222 8.22 -9.41 11.04
C ARG A 222 9.38 -8.68 11.73
N LEU A 223 10.12 -7.84 11.01
CA LEU A 223 11.21 -7.04 11.57
C LEU A 223 10.73 -5.95 12.53
N ALA A 224 9.50 -5.47 12.37
CA ALA A 224 8.87 -4.53 13.28
C ALA A 224 8.54 -5.15 14.64
N LEU A 225 8.42 -6.47 14.73
CA LEU A 225 8.21 -7.17 15.99
C LEU A 225 9.50 -7.19 16.81
N SER A 226 9.39 -6.95 18.13
CA SER A 226 10.53 -6.96 19.03
C SER A 226 11.09 -8.38 19.23
N GLY A 227 12.41 -8.51 19.29
CA GLY A 227 13.10 -9.76 19.67
C GLY A 227 13.41 -10.72 18.54
N VAL A 228 12.96 -10.49 17.29
CA VAL A 228 13.21 -11.40 16.17
C VAL A 228 14.56 -11.11 15.51
N LEU A 229 15.33 -12.15 15.21
CA LEU A 229 16.62 -12.00 14.54
C LEU A 229 16.41 -11.82 13.02
N THR A 230 17.20 -10.94 12.40
CA THR A 230 17.16 -10.71 10.93
C THR A 230 17.31 -12.01 10.12
N LYS A 231 18.15 -12.93 10.60
CA LYS A 231 18.36 -14.24 9.98
C LYS A 231 17.10 -15.10 10.02
N GLU A 232 16.41 -15.12 11.15
CA GLU A 232 15.15 -15.86 11.31
C GLU A 232 14.07 -15.30 10.40
N VAL A 233 13.95 -13.97 10.32
CA VAL A 233 13.02 -13.30 9.41
C VAL A 233 13.31 -13.69 7.95
N ALA A 234 14.59 -13.63 7.51
CA ALA A 234 14.95 -13.97 6.16
C ALA A 234 14.47 -15.37 5.76
N TYR A 235 14.74 -16.37 6.59
CA TYR A 235 14.30 -17.75 6.33
C TYR A 235 12.80 -17.91 6.43
N ALA A 236 12.16 -17.28 7.41
CA ALA A 236 10.72 -17.37 7.62
C ALA A 236 9.90 -16.68 6.52
N VAL A 237 10.51 -15.86 5.65
CA VAL A 237 9.86 -15.28 4.48
C VAL A 237 10.34 -15.89 3.16
N GLY A 238 11.03 -17.04 3.22
CA GLY A 238 11.38 -17.85 2.07
C GLY A 238 12.69 -17.48 1.35
N PHE A 239 13.60 -16.75 2.00
CA PHE A 239 14.96 -16.58 1.48
C PHE A 239 15.88 -17.71 2.00
N ASN A 240 16.65 -18.30 1.12
CA ASN A 240 17.63 -19.34 1.46
C ASN A 240 19.03 -18.78 1.75
N ASP A 241 19.26 -17.50 1.45
CA ASP A 241 20.53 -16.82 1.63
C ASP A 241 20.33 -15.45 2.29
N LEU A 242 21.02 -15.24 3.41
CA LEU A 242 20.93 -14.01 4.19
C LEU A 242 21.58 -12.82 3.49
N SER A 243 22.66 -13.07 2.72
CA SER A 243 23.38 -12.01 2.01
C SER A 243 22.52 -11.49 0.87
N TYR A 244 21.87 -12.41 0.12
CA TYR A 244 20.92 -12.03 -0.92
C TYR A 244 19.70 -11.31 -0.34
N PHE A 245 19.14 -11.78 0.79
CA PHE A 245 18.06 -11.09 1.49
C PHE A 245 18.44 -9.65 1.85
N THR A 246 19.60 -9.47 2.48
CA THR A 246 20.08 -8.15 2.93
C THR A 246 20.29 -7.21 1.74
N TRP A 247 20.89 -7.72 0.66
CA TRP A 247 21.08 -6.96 -0.58
C TRP A 247 19.76 -6.56 -1.23
N ALA A 248 18.83 -7.52 -1.38
CA ALA A 248 17.52 -7.28 -1.99
C ALA A 248 16.69 -6.28 -1.16
N PHE A 249 16.71 -6.42 0.16
CA PHE A 249 16.02 -5.53 1.10
C PHE A 249 16.56 -4.09 0.98
N LYS A 250 17.90 -3.93 1.03
CA LYS A 250 18.53 -2.61 0.89
C LYS A 250 18.26 -2.00 -0.49
N ARG A 251 18.31 -2.80 -1.54
CA ARG A 251 18.05 -2.34 -2.91
C ARG A 251 16.62 -1.83 -3.08
N GLN A 252 15.65 -2.48 -2.44
CA GLN A 252 14.22 -2.18 -2.59
C GLN A 252 13.74 -1.06 -1.65
N LEU A 253 14.30 -1.01 -0.42
CA LEU A 253 13.83 -0.12 0.65
C LEU A 253 14.82 1.00 1.01
N GLY A 254 16.01 0.99 0.42
CA GLY A 254 17.06 1.97 0.72
C GLY A 254 17.80 1.74 2.03
N LEU A 255 17.30 0.91 2.93
CA LEU A 255 17.82 0.60 4.26
C LEU A 255 18.16 -0.89 4.38
N THR A 256 19.14 -1.23 5.20
CA THR A 256 19.36 -2.63 5.58
C THR A 256 18.26 -3.12 6.54
N PRO A 257 18.03 -4.45 6.63
CA PRO A 257 17.06 -4.99 7.59
C PRO A 257 17.32 -4.58 9.04
N SER A 258 18.59 -4.42 9.41
CA SER A 258 18.99 -4.00 10.76
C SER A 258 18.69 -2.52 11.03
N GLU A 259 18.93 -1.65 10.05
CA GLU A 259 18.59 -0.23 10.09
C GLU A 259 17.06 -0.04 10.14
N TYR A 260 16.32 -0.78 9.32
CA TYR A 260 14.87 -0.77 9.32
C TYR A 260 14.29 -1.16 10.69
N ARG A 261 14.80 -2.25 11.28
CA ARG A 261 14.41 -2.69 12.64
C ARG A 261 14.74 -1.66 13.72
N ALA A 262 15.91 -1.01 13.62
CA ALA A 262 16.29 0.04 14.57
C ALA A 262 15.34 1.24 14.48
N GLY A 263 14.97 1.66 13.29
CA GLY A 263 14.00 2.74 13.06
C GLY A 263 12.60 2.38 13.57
N ALA A 264 12.14 1.15 13.36
CA ALA A 264 10.83 0.69 13.85
C ALA A 264 10.73 0.58 15.38
N ARG A 265 11.87 0.54 16.11
CA ARG A 265 11.90 0.51 17.58
C ARG A 265 11.91 1.91 18.22
N LEU A 266 12.18 2.93 17.43
CA LEU A 266 12.25 4.32 17.88
C LEU A 266 10.94 5.08 17.58
N SER A 267 10.02 4.43 16.87
CA SER A 267 8.67 4.89 16.54
C SER A 267 7.63 4.23 17.44
#